data_17422a019a4f7ed604d09aa0786c5d4b
#
_entry.id   17422a019a4f7ed604d09aa0786c5d4b
#
_cell.length_a   1.000
_cell.length_b   1.000
_cell.length_c   1.000
_cell.angle_alpha   90.00
_cell.angle_beta   90.00
_cell.angle_gamma   90.00
#
_symmetry.space_group_name_H-M   'P 1'
#
loop_
_entity.id
_entity.type
_entity.pdbx_description
1 polymer ?
#
loop_
_entity_poly.entity_id
_entity_poly.type
_entity_poly.pdbx_seq_one_letter_code
_entity_poly.pdbx_strand_id
1 'polypeptide(L)'
;IILQQMTNKYMYFVANWKMFGSLKSLNTLNKVIKFSKSKEINKGRLIYCPPNTLISSFFKKFQNCLIDIGAQNCHESYDYGAHTGFINSRMLKSVGANYIILGHSENRKKGENDKLINMKIKSALKSKLKIIFCIGESLSENKKGKTKIILSKQIRLGLNKIKKKSNIFIAYEPVWSIGTGKIPKINELEKIIRYIKGQFKGKPPKVLYGGSVNPKNINDLKKINNLDGFLVGAASHSAKKFIDIVKKTYS
;
A
#
# COMPACT_ATOMS: atom_id res chain seq x y z
N ILE A 1 13.80 31.62 10.95
CA ILE A 1 14.38 30.30 10.60
C ILE A 1 13.37 29.27 11.07
N ILE A 2 12.50 28.80 10.17
CA ILE A 2 11.55 27.71 10.45
C ILE A 2 12.41 26.45 10.46
N LEU A 3 12.68 25.92 11.65
CA LEU A 3 13.25 24.60 11.84
C LEU A 3 12.34 23.59 11.14
N GLN A 4 12.83 23.04 10.04
CA GLN A 4 12.18 21.97 9.29
C GLN A 4 12.06 20.78 10.25
N GLN A 5 10.86 20.52 10.79
CA GLN A 5 10.62 19.40 11.69
C GLN A 5 10.86 18.11 10.91
N MET A 6 12.02 17.52 11.11
CA MET A 6 12.32 16.17 10.63
C MET A 6 11.29 15.21 11.20
N THR A 7 10.62 14.47 10.35
CA THR A 7 9.67 13.43 10.77
C THR A 7 10.42 12.34 11.54
N ASN A 8 10.19 12.28 12.85
CA ASN A 8 10.77 11.26 13.72
C ASN A 8 9.92 9.97 13.77
N LYS A 9 8.94 9.85 12.88
CA LYS A 9 7.91 8.81 12.86
C LYS A 9 8.34 7.61 12.03
N TYR A 10 8.01 6.41 12.50
CA TYR A 10 8.20 5.18 11.72
C TYR A 10 7.19 5.11 10.56
N MET A 11 7.68 5.07 9.32
CA MET A 11 6.87 5.14 8.11
C MET A 11 6.99 3.87 7.25
N TYR A 12 5.93 3.58 6.50
CA TYR A 12 5.88 2.45 5.56
C TYR A 12 5.90 2.95 4.12
N PHE A 13 6.78 2.39 3.30
CA PHE A 13 6.92 2.73 1.88
C PHE A 13 6.63 1.48 1.06
N VAL A 14 5.45 1.42 0.45
CA VAL A 14 4.98 0.27 -0.32
C VAL A 14 5.16 0.56 -1.80
N ALA A 15 5.99 -0.21 -2.48
CA ALA A 15 6.23 -0.14 -3.92
C ALA A 15 5.24 -1.05 -4.65
N ASN A 16 4.14 -0.50 -5.14
CA ASN A 16 3.20 -1.22 -6.01
C ASN A 16 3.68 -1.16 -7.46
N TRP A 17 4.33 -2.22 -7.93
CA TRP A 17 4.85 -2.28 -9.29
C TRP A 17 3.76 -2.45 -10.36
N LYS A 18 2.55 -2.82 -9.94
CA LYS A 18 1.46 -3.09 -10.89
C LYS A 18 1.90 -4.15 -11.92
N MET A 19 1.46 -4.02 -13.16
CA MET A 19 1.85 -4.91 -14.27
C MET A 19 3.16 -4.42 -14.91
N PHE A 20 4.24 -4.39 -14.12
CA PHE A 20 5.55 -3.90 -14.59
C PHE A 20 6.68 -4.76 -14.05
N GLY A 21 7.67 -5.01 -14.90
CA GLY A 21 8.92 -5.68 -14.54
C GLY A 21 9.11 -7.05 -15.19
N SER A 22 10.36 -7.48 -15.21
CA SER A 22 10.83 -8.77 -15.69
C SER A 22 11.99 -9.23 -14.80
N LEU A 23 12.57 -10.40 -15.05
CA LEU A 23 13.77 -10.87 -14.34
C LEU A 23 14.96 -9.89 -14.46
N LYS A 24 15.09 -9.20 -15.60
CA LYS A 24 16.12 -8.15 -15.79
C LYS A 24 15.96 -6.99 -14.80
N SER A 25 14.73 -6.72 -14.36
CA SER A 25 14.44 -5.65 -13.38
C SER A 25 15.08 -5.89 -12.02
N LEU A 26 15.46 -7.13 -11.67
CA LEU A 26 16.14 -7.45 -10.42
C LEU A 26 17.47 -6.70 -10.25
N ASN A 27 18.16 -6.36 -11.36
CA ASN A 27 19.41 -5.62 -11.32
C ASN A 27 19.23 -4.19 -10.79
N THR A 28 18.07 -3.57 -11.04
CA THR A 28 17.77 -2.22 -10.56
C THR A 28 17.62 -2.15 -9.05
N LEU A 29 17.36 -3.28 -8.39
CA LEU A 29 17.11 -3.37 -6.95
C LEU A 29 18.39 -3.30 -6.10
N ASN A 30 19.58 -3.50 -6.70
CA ASN A 30 20.85 -3.46 -5.95
C ASN A 30 21.02 -2.13 -5.19
N LYS A 31 20.62 -1.00 -5.78
CA LYS A 31 20.65 0.31 -5.13
C LYS A 31 19.72 0.38 -3.91
N VAL A 32 18.52 -0.21 -4.02
CA VAL A 32 17.54 -0.25 -2.92
C VAL A 32 18.04 -1.16 -1.79
N ILE A 33 18.66 -2.29 -2.12
CA ILE A 33 19.28 -3.21 -1.15
C ILE A 33 20.37 -2.50 -0.37
N LYS A 34 21.29 -1.79 -1.07
CA LYS A 34 22.34 -1.00 -0.41
C LYS A 34 21.73 0.06 0.51
N PHE A 35 20.71 0.77 0.04
CA PHE A 35 20.01 1.79 0.82
C PHE A 35 19.29 1.19 2.05
N SER A 36 18.66 0.02 1.94
CA SER A 36 17.96 -0.62 3.06
C SER A 36 18.86 -1.02 4.22
N LYS A 37 20.18 -1.11 3.99
CA LYS A 37 21.21 -1.41 5.00
C LYS A 37 21.85 -0.14 5.57
N SER A 38 21.52 1.04 5.07
CA SER A 38 22.05 2.30 5.54
C SER A 38 21.30 2.81 6.78
N LYS A 39 21.96 3.65 7.57
CA LYS A 39 21.35 4.31 8.74
C LYS A 39 20.19 5.27 8.35
N GLU A 40 20.10 5.66 7.09
CA GLU A 40 19.07 6.59 6.58
C GLU A 40 17.64 6.02 6.62
N ILE A 41 17.48 4.68 6.72
CA ILE A 41 16.17 3.99 6.75
C ILE A 41 15.76 3.54 8.15
N ASN A 42 16.47 3.91 9.22
CA ASN A 42 16.24 3.42 10.58
C ASN A 42 14.79 3.54 11.09
N LYS A 43 14.00 4.45 10.53
CA LYS A 43 12.60 4.72 10.91
C LYS A 43 11.60 4.35 9.82
N GLY A 44 11.97 3.51 8.88
CA GLY A 44 11.12 3.14 7.76
C GLY A 44 11.12 1.65 7.42
N ARG A 45 10.02 1.19 6.82
CA ARG A 45 9.88 -0.15 6.29
C ARG A 45 9.62 -0.08 4.79
N LEU A 46 10.44 -0.76 4.01
CA LEU A 46 10.25 -0.91 2.57
C LEU A 46 9.49 -2.20 2.30
N ILE A 47 8.47 -2.13 1.45
CA ILE A 47 7.66 -3.27 1.05
C ILE A 47 7.55 -3.23 -0.46
N TYR A 48 8.00 -4.30 -1.14
CA TYR A 48 7.90 -4.41 -2.58
C TYR A 48 6.80 -5.37 -2.97
N CYS A 49 5.86 -4.91 -3.79
CA CYS A 49 4.76 -5.68 -4.35
C CYS A 49 4.95 -5.81 -5.87
N PRO A 50 5.80 -6.75 -6.34
CA PRO A 50 5.96 -7.01 -7.77
C PRO A 50 4.79 -7.84 -8.33
N PRO A 51 4.70 -8.03 -9.66
CA PRO A 51 3.84 -9.05 -10.26
C PRO A 51 4.07 -10.44 -9.65
N ASN A 52 3.02 -11.28 -9.62
CA ASN A 52 3.09 -12.61 -8.98
C ASN A 52 4.23 -13.47 -9.53
N THR A 53 4.54 -13.35 -10.83
CA THR A 53 5.64 -14.06 -11.51
C THR A 53 7.04 -13.72 -10.98
N LEU A 54 7.18 -12.62 -10.24
CA LEU A 54 8.46 -12.13 -9.74
C LEU A 54 8.61 -12.25 -8.21
N ILE A 55 7.56 -12.63 -7.47
CA ILE A 55 7.58 -12.66 -6.00
C ILE A 55 8.73 -13.52 -5.48
N SER A 56 8.86 -14.77 -5.94
CA SER A 56 9.93 -15.68 -5.51
C SER A 56 11.32 -15.12 -5.82
N SER A 57 11.51 -14.52 -6.99
CA SER A 57 12.78 -13.92 -7.39
C SER A 57 13.14 -12.70 -6.53
N PHE A 58 12.16 -11.87 -6.21
CA PHE A 58 12.33 -10.73 -5.29
C PHE A 58 12.62 -11.22 -3.88
N PHE A 59 11.91 -12.24 -3.40
CA PHE A 59 12.15 -12.83 -2.09
C PHE A 59 13.59 -13.33 -1.95
N LYS A 60 14.08 -14.10 -2.92
CA LYS A 60 15.48 -14.55 -2.94
C LYS A 60 16.47 -13.38 -2.99
N LYS A 61 16.18 -12.35 -3.81
CA LYS A 61 17.03 -11.17 -3.96
C LYS A 61 17.13 -10.33 -2.68
N PHE A 62 16.05 -10.27 -1.88
CA PHE A 62 15.97 -9.49 -0.66
C PHE A 62 16.29 -10.27 0.61
N GLN A 63 16.74 -11.50 0.51
CA GLN A 63 17.26 -12.24 1.67
C GLN A 63 18.36 -11.42 2.36
N ASN A 64 18.32 -11.36 3.68
CA ASN A 64 19.24 -10.56 4.51
C ASN A 64 19.13 -9.03 4.32
N CYS A 65 17.97 -8.55 3.88
CA CYS A 65 17.66 -7.11 3.79
C CYS A 65 16.43 -6.74 4.63
N LEU A 66 16.33 -5.48 5.02
CA LEU A 66 15.16 -4.94 5.72
C LEU A 66 14.04 -4.55 4.75
N ILE A 67 13.78 -5.41 3.76
CA ILE A 67 12.76 -5.20 2.72
C ILE A 67 11.78 -6.37 2.77
N ASP A 68 10.50 -6.06 2.95
CA ASP A 68 9.43 -7.06 2.87
C ASP A 68 8.91 -7.23 1.44
N ILE A 69 8.33 -8.39 1.19
CA ILE A 69 7.66 -8.71 -0.08
C ILE A 69 6.16 -8.74 0.12
N GLY A 70 5.44 -8.17 -0.85
CA GLY A 70 3.99 -8.23 -0.94
C GLY A 70 3.52 -8.73 -2.28
N ALA A 71 2.26 -9.15 -2.33
CA ALA A 71 1.53 -9.47 -3.55
C ALA A 71 0.56 -8.33 -3.90
N GLN A 72 0.05 -8.33 -5.14
CA GLN A 72 -0.83 -7.26 -5.65
C GLN A 72 -2.31 -7.63 -5.64
N ASN A 73 -2.65 -8.91 -5.53
CA ASN A 73 -4.00 -9.46 -5.43
C ASN A 73 -3.94 -10.97 -5.15
N CYS A 74 -5.09 -11.59 -4.81
CA CYS A 74 -5.25 -13.05 -4.77
C CYS A 74 -6.68 -13.45 -5.12
N HIS A 75 -6.89 -14.75 -5.33
CA HIS A 75 -8.21 -15.36 -5.34
C HIS A 75 -8.81 -15.37 -3.93
N GLU A 76 -10.14 -15.36 -3.82
CA GLU A 76 -10.85 -15.36 -2.52
C GLU A 76 -10.81 -16.72 -1.80
N SER A 77 -10.68 -17.81 -2.55
CA SER A 77 -10.51 -19.13 -1.93
C SER A 77 -9.18 -19.20 -1.19
N TYR A 78 -9.23 -19.72 0.02
CA TYR A 78 -8.03 -20.07 0.78
C TYR A 78 -7.46 -21.41 0.32
N ASP A 79 -8.34 -22.37 0.01
CA ASP A 79 -7.94 -23.71 -0.34
C ASP A 79 -7.59 -23.84 -1.83
N TYR A 80 -6.85 -24.86 -2.18
CA TYR A 80 -6.57 -25.23 -3.56
C TYR A 80 -7.86 -25.72 -4.22
N GLY A 81 -7.99 -25.61 -5.53
CA GLY A 81 -9.19 -26.00 -6.24
C GLY A 81 -9.11 -25.79 -7.75
N ALA A 82 -10.19 -26.07 -8.44
CA ALA A 82 -10.33 -25.97 -9.90
C ALA A 82 -10.50 -24.50 -10.34
N HIS A 83 -9.46 -23.70 -10.18
CA HIS A 83 -9.41 -22.27 -10.53
C HIS A 83 -8.20 -22.01 -11.43
N THR A 84 -8.29 -22.45 -12.68
CA THR A 84 -7.19 -22.37 -13.66
C THR A 84 -6.69 -20.92 -13.82
N GLY A 85 -5.39 -20.70 -13.65
CA GLY A 85 -4.75 -19.39 -13.78
C GLY A 85 -4.85 -18.48 -12.54
N PHE A 86 -5.64 -18.82 -11.54
CA PHE A 86 -5.73 -18.04 -10.31
C PHE A 86 -4.69 -18.43 -9.27
N ILE A 87 -4.36 -17.49 -8.40
CA ILE A 87 -3.36 -17.65 -7.34
C ILE A 87 -4.02 -17.28 -6.01
N ASN A 88 -4.04 -18.22 -5.06
CA ASN A 88 -4.59 -17.96 -3.74
C ASN A 88 -3.54 -17.42 -2.75
N SER A 89 -4.00 -17.02 -1.57
CA SER A 89 -3.14 -16.43 -0.54
C SER A 89 -2.10 -17.41 0.04
N ARG A 90 -2.38 -18.73 0.05
CA ARG A 90 -1.42 -19.76 0.50
C ARG A 90 -0.24 -19.86 -0.46
N MET A 91 -0.53 -19.88 -1.78
CA MET A 91 0.51 -19.92 -2.83
C MET A 91 1.40 -18.67 -2.75
N LEU A 92 0.83 -17.49 -2.52
CA LEU A 92 1.60 -16.25 -2.36
C LEU A 92 2.49 -16.29 -1.11
N LYS A 93 1.96 -16.82 0.00
CA LYS A 93 2.73 -16.97 1.24
C LYS A 93 3.90 -17.95 1.07
N SER A 94 3.70 -19.07 0.36
CA SER A 94 4.74 -20.07 0.16
C SER A 94 5.93 -19.58 -0.67
N VAL A 95 5.73 -18.59 -1.55
CA VAL A 95 6.80 -17.97 -2.36
C VAL A 95 7.40 -16.71 -1.75
N GLY A 96 7.09 -16.42 -0.47
CA GLY A 96 7.77 -15.39 0.33
C GLY A 96 6.99 -14.09 0.53
N ALA A 97 5.73 -13.98 0.08
CA ALA A 97 4.93 -12.81 0.38
C ALA A 97 4.59 -12.72 1.87
N ASN A 98 4.74 -11.53 2.46
CA ASN A 98 4.32 -11.20 3.83
C ASN A 98 3.20 -10.15 3.86
N TYR A 99 3.01 -9.42 2.77
CA TYR A 99 1.97 -8.42 2.59
C TYR A 99 1.15 -8.74 1.35
N ILE A 100 -0.03 -8.13 1.26
CA ILE A 100 -0.86 -8.20 0.06
C ILE A 100 -1.69 -6.92 -0.08
N ILE A 101 -1.76 -6.38 -1.30
CA ILE A 101 -2.64 -5.27 -1.68
C ILE A 101 -3.98 -5.89 -2.09
N LEU A 102 -5.09 -5.42 -1.50
CA LEU A 102 -6.44 -5.85 -1.82
C LEU A 102 -7.38 -4.66 -1.98
N GLY A 103 -8.31 -4.75 -2.93
CA GLY A 103 -9.29 -3.70 -3.20
C GLY A 103 -8.72 -2.48 -3.90
N HIS A 104 -7.56 -2.60 -4.56
CA HIS A 104 -6.97 -1.53 -5.36
C HIS A 104 -7.95 -1.05 -6.45
N SER A 105 -7.97 0.24 -6.72
CA SER A 105 -8.93 0.87 -7.65
C SER A 105 -8.97 0.23 -9.04
N GLU A 106 -7.84 -0.27 -9.55
CA GLU A 106 -7.76 -0.98 -10.82
C GLU A 106 -8.53 -2.30 -10.82
N ASN A 107 -8.49 -3.04 -9.70
CA ASN A 107 -9.25 -4.29 -9.54
C ASN A 107 -10.73 -4.00 -9.31
N ARG A 108 -11.07 -2.95 -8.55
CA ARG A 108 -12.46 -2.50 -8.39
C ARG A 108 -13.09 -2.11 -9.73
N LYS A 109 -12.35 -1.44 -10.61
CA LYS A 109 -12.80 -1.12 -11.99
C LYS A 109 -13.04 -2.36 -12.84
N LYS A 110 -12.40 -3.49 -12.52
CA LYS A 110 -12.60 -4.80 -13.17
C LYS A 110 -13.68 -5.66 -12.51
N GLY A 111 -14.47 -5.10 -11.59
CA GLY A 111 -15.61 -5.77 -10.97
C GLY A 111 -15.41 -6.27 -9.54
N GLU A 112 -14.25 -6.05 -8.90
CA GLU A 112 -14.10 -6.41 -7.49
C GLU A 112 -14.97 -5.50 -6.61
N ASN A 113 -16.04 -6.04 -6.07
CA ASN A 113 -16.89 -5.39 -5.09
C ASN A 113 -16.40 -5.62 -3.65
N ASP A 114 -16.96 -4.88 -2.69
CA ASP A 114 -16.54 -4.95 -1.28
C ASP A 114 -16.77 -6.32 -0.64
N LYS A 115 -17.78 -7.10 -1.09
CA LYS A 115 -18.05 -8.47 -0.59
C LYS A 115 -16.93 -9.42 -1.02
N LEU A 116 -16.53 -9.38 -2.29
CA LEU A 116 -15.41 -10.16 -2.82
C LEU A 116 -14.10 -9.79 -2.13
N ILE A 117 -13.84 -8.49 -1.95
CA ILE A 117 -12.64 -7.99 -1.25
C ILE A 117 -12.63 -8.50 0.20
N ASN A 118 -13.76 -8.51 0.90
CA ASN A 118 -13.87 -9.06 2.26
C ASN A 118 -13.48 -10.55 2.30
N MET A 119 -13.94 -11.35 1.32
CA MET A 119 -13.56 -12.78 1.21
C MET A 119 -12.04 -12.92 0.99
N LYS A 120 -11.45 -12.13 0.09
CA LYS A 120 -9.99 -12.09 -0.15
C LYS A 120 -9.21 -11.70 1.11
N ILE A 121 -9.66 -10.69 1.85
CA ILE A 121 -9.03 -10.27 3.11
C ILE A 121 -9.06 -11.41 4.13
N LYS A 122 -10.19 -12.12 4.29
CA LYS A 122 -10.30 -13.28 5.20
C LYS A 122 -9.34 -14.41 4.80
N SER A 123 -9.28 -14.74 3.51
CA SER A 123 -8.36 -15.74 2.97
C SER A 123 -6.90 -15.36 3.24
N ALA A 124 -6.51 -14.11 2.97
CA ALA A 124 -5.17 -13.62 3.17
C ALA A 124 -4.76 -13.57 4.65
N LEU A 125 -5.68 -13.19 5.56
CA LEU A 125 -5.45 -13.24 7.01
C LEU A 125 -5.26 -14.67 7.52
N LYS A 126 -6.00 -15.65 6.98
CA LYS A 126 -5.82 -17.09 7.28
C LYS A 126 -4.42 -17.56 6.88
N SER A 127 -3.87 -17.03 5.78
CA SER A 127 -2.48 -17.25 5.35
C SER A 127 -1.43 -16.42 6.13
N LYS A 128 -1.82 -15.70 7.18
CA LYS A 128 -0.94 -14.85 8.00
C LYS A 128 -0.27 -13.72 7.19
N LEU A 129 -0.90 -13.27 6.10
CA LEU A 129 -0.47 -12.09 5.37
C LEU A 129 -0.93 -10.81 6.08
N LYS A 130 -0.13 -9.75 5.99
CA LYS A 130 -0.53 -8.39 6.36
C LYS A 130 -1.23 -7.74 5.18
N ILE A 131 -2.37 -7.14 5.42
CA ILE A 131 -3.26 -6.61 4.38
C ILE A 131 -3.01 -5.12 4.17
N ILE A 132 -2.85 -4.69 2.93
CA ILE A 132 -2.91 -3.30 2.51
C ILE A 132 -4.25 -3.15 1.78
N PHE A 133 -5.28 -2.75 2.54
CA PHE A 133 -6.64 -2.61 2.05
C PHE A 133 -6.82 -1.23 1.44
N CYS A 134 -7.01 -1.19 0.12
CA CYS A 134 -7.20 0.04 -0.64
C CYS A 134 -8.67 0.47 -0.62
N ILE A 135 -8.88 1.73 -0.26
CA ILE A 135 -10.18 2.41 -0.27
C ILE A 135 -10.02 3.79 -0.91
N GLY A 136 -11.08 4.27 -1.54
CA GLY A 136 -11.06 5.58 -2.16
C GLY A 136 -12.32 5.84 -2.97
N GLU A 137 -12.59 7.11 -3.21
CA GLU A 137 -13.72 7.60 -3.99
C GLU A 137 -13.29 8.04 -5.39
N SER A 138 -14.25 8.02 -6.32
CA SER A 138 -14.11 8.60 -7.66
C SER A 138 -14.18 10.14 -7.61
N LEU A 139 -13.75 10.79 -8.70
CA LEU A 139 -13.88 12.26 -8.84
C LEU A 139 -15.33 12.73 -8.73
N SER A 140 -16.27 11.99 -9.31
CA SER A 140 -17.71 12.34 -9.24
C SER A 140 -18.21 12.28 -7.80
N GLU A 141 -17.84 11.25 -7.04
CA GLU A 141 -18.23 11.11 -5.63
C GLU A 141 -17.60 12.20 -4.76
N ASN A 142 -16.33 12.55 -5.03
CA ASN A 142 -15.64 13.64 -4.34
C ASN A 142 -16.33 14.98 -4.57
N LYS A 143 -16.61 15.35 -5.84
CA LYS A 143 -17.33 16.58 -6.21
C LYS A 143 -18.72 16.68 -5.57
N LYS A 144 -19.38 15.54 -5.33
CA LYS A 144 -20.69 15.46 -4.66
C LYS A 144 -20.59 15.45 -3.12
N GLY A 145 -19.40 15.64 -2.54
CA GLY A 145 -19.19 15.60 -1.09
C GLY A 145 -19.36 14.22 -0.45
N LYS A 146 -19.39 13.15 -1.24
CA LYS A 146 -19.70 11.77 -0.77
C LYS A 146 -18.48 10.99 -0.26
N THR A 147 -17.26 11.57 -0.26
CA THR A 147 -16.02 10.91 0.14
C THR A 147 -16.19 10.11 1.43
N LYS A 148 -16.62 10.73 2.54
CA LYS A 148 -16.76 10.07 3.84
C LYS A 148 -17.74 8.88 3.80
N ILE A 149 -18.87 9.03 3.10
CA ILE A 149 -19.90 7.99 2.95
C ILE A 149 -19.30 6.78 2.22
N ILE A 150 -18.58 7.00 1.12
CA ILE A 150 -17.94 5.93 0.34
C ILE A 150 -16.87 5.21 1.17
N LEU A 151 -15.99 5.95 1.83
CA LEU A 151 -14.94 5.37 2.65
C LEU A 151 -15.49 4.54 3.81
N SER A 152 -16.51 5.05 4.54
CA SER A 152 -17.19 4.30 5.60
C SER A 152 -17.83 3.03 5.08
N LYS A 153 -18.50 3.08 3.91
CA LYS A 153 -19.10 1.91 3.27
C LYS A 153 -18.04 0.85 2.95
N GLN A 154 -16.95 1.26 2.29
CA GLN A 154 -15.86 0.35 1.91
C GLN A 154 -15.20 -0.29 3.14
N ILE A 155 -14.92 0.48 4.20
CA ILE A 155 -14.37 -0.02 5.47
C ILE A 155 -15.34 -1.01 6.11
N ARG A 156 -16.61 -0.65 6.27
CA ARG A 156 -17.62 -1.49 6.92
C ARG A 156 -17.82 -2.81 6.19
N LEU A 157 -17.93 -2.79 4.86
CA LEU A 157 -18.17 -3.98 4.05
C LEU A 157 -16.90 -4.81 3.87
N GLY A 158 -15.76 -4.19 3.54
CA GLY A 158 -14.49 -4.88 3.33
C GLY A 158 -13.93 -5.52 4.60
N LEU A 159 -14.22 -4.94 5.78
CA LEU A 159 -13.78 -5.48 7.07
C LEU A 159 -14.90 -6.16 7.87
N ASN A 160 -16.02 -6.51 7.21
CA ASN A 160 -17.15 -7.16 7.87
C ASN A 160 -16.73 -8.50 8.52
N LYS A 161 -17.09 -8.68 9.81
CA LYS A 161 -16.76 -9.85 10.64
C LYS A 161 -15.27 -10.13 10.80
N ILE A 162 -14.39 -9.14 10.60
CA ILE A 162 -12.96 -9.25 10.90
C ILE A 162 -12.72 -8.67 12.29
N LYS A 163 -12.43 -9.55 13.27
CA LYS A 163 -12.22 -9.17 14.68
C LYS A 163 -10.85 -8.51 14.88
N LYS A 164 -9.77 -9.17 14.46
CA LYS A 164 -8.38 -8.71 14.67
C LYS A 164 -7.89 -7.88 13.49
N LYS A 165 -7.72 -6.57 13.70
CA LYS A 165 -7.31 -5.61 12.67
C LYS A 165 -5.83 -5.21 12.73
N SER A 166 -5.04 -5.80 13.64
CA SER A 166 -3.62 -5.46 13.82
C SER A 166 -2.74 -5.72 12.59
N ASN A 167 -3.15 -6.64 11.72
CA ASN A 167 -2.46 -6.97 10.47
C ASN A 167 -3.04 -6.24 9.26
N ILE A 168 -3.84 -5.19 9.47
CA ILE A 168 -4.48 -4.43 8.39
C ILE A 168 -3.90 -3.03 8.35
N PHE A 169 -3.50 -2.61 7.17
CA PHE A 169 -3.19 -1.25 6.79
C PHE A 169 -4.33 -0.76 5.89
N ILE A 170 -4.71 0.50 6.00
CA ILE A 170 -5.63 1.14 5.07
C ILE A 170 -4.81 1.99 4.11
N ALA A 171 -4.94 1.78 2.81
CA ALA A 171 -4.38 2.67 1.81
C ALA A 171 -5.50 3.55 1.25
N TYR A 172 -5.45 4.86 1.53
CA TYR A 172 -6.38 5.81 0.97
C TYR A 172 -5.91 6.24 -0.42
N GLU A 173 -6.70 5.91 -1.41
CA GLU A 173 -6.44 6.15 -2.83
C GLU A 173 -7.58 7.01 -3.43
N PRO A 174 -7.54 8.36 -3.33
CA PRO A 174 -8.47 9.17 -4.12
C PRO A 174 -8.26 8.82 -5.60
N VAL A 175 -9.21 8.09 -6.20
CA VAL A 175 -9.04 7.44 -7.51
C VAL A 175 -8.67 8.46 -8.60
N TRP A 176 -9.16 9.68 -8.47
CA TRP A 176 -8.89 10.80 -9.37
C TRP A 176 -7.46 11.37 -9.26
N SER A 177 -6.75 11.05 -8.19
CA SER A 177 -5.37 11.47 -7.94
C SER A 177 -4.33 10.49 -8.52
N ILE A 178 -4.71 9.22 -8.71
CA ILE A 178 -3.78 8.16 -9.10
C ILE A 178 -3.20 8.41 -10.50
N GLY A 179 -1.88 8.51 -10.59
CA GLY A 179 -1.16 8.67 -11.87
C GLY A 179 -1.28 10.04 -12.53
N THR A 180 -2.02 10.98 -11.94
CA THR A 180 -2.29 12.30 -12.55
C THR A 180 -1.27 13.38 -12.16
N GLY A 181 -0.43 13.13 -11.17
CA GLY A 181 0.43 14.16 -10.56
C GLY A 181 -0.29 15.08 -9.57
N LYS A 182 -1.62 15.07 -9.55
CA LYS A 182 -2.43 15.89 -8.64
C LYS A 182 -2.55 15.24 -7.27
N ILE A 183 -2.55 16.05 -6.22
CA ILE A 183 -2.80 15.61 -4.84
C ILE A 183 -3.97 16.43 -4.26
N PRO A 184 -4.74 15.88 -3.33
CA PRO A 184 -5.70 16.68 -2.55
C PRO A 184 -4.98 17.80 -1.81
N LYS A 185 -5.67 18.86 -1.45
CA LYS A 185 -5.12 19.87 -0.53
C LYS A 185 -4.72 19.19 0.77
N ILE A 186 -3.55 19.55 1.31
CA ILE A 186 -2.96 18.88 2.49
C ILE A 186 -3.94 18.84 3.67
N ASN A 187 -4.58 19.97 3.97
CA ASN A 187 -5.59 20.05 5.06
C ASN A 187 -6.80 19.14 4.83
N GLU A 188 -7.23 18.95 3.59
CA GLU A 188 -8.34 18.05 3.24
C GLU A 188 -7.90 16.60 3.41
N LEU A 189 -6.71 16.27 2.93
CA LEU A 189 -6.13 14.94 3.07
C LEU A 189 -5.95 14.58 4.55
N GLU A 190 -5.45 15.49 5.38
CA GLU A 190 -5.31 15.29 6.81
C GLU A 190 -6.66 15.02 7.50
N LYS A 191 -7.71 15.78 7.14
CA LYS A 191 -9.08 15.55 7.64
C LYS A 191 -9.60 14.17 7.26
N ILE A 192 -9.33 13.70 6.03
CA ILE A 192 -9.74 12.37 5.57
C ILE A 192 -8.98 11.27 6.30
N ILE A 193 -7.65 11.39 6.46
CA ILE A 193 -6.86 10.42 7.23
C ILE A 193 -7.36 10.31 8.68
N ARG A 194 -7.62 11.44 9.32
CA ARG A 194 -8.22 11.48 10.67
C ARG A 194 -9.59 10.81 10.71
N TYR A 195 -10.43 11.08 9.71
CA TYR A 195 -11.74 10.44 9.58
C TYR A 195 -11.64 8.92 9.43
N ILE A 196 -10.73 8.42 8.57
CA ILE A 196 -10.50 6.98 8.38
C ILE A 196 -10.08 6.35 9.72
N LYS A 197 -9.13 6.94 10.43
CA LYS A 197 -8.69 6.42 11.74
C LYS A 197 -9.82 6.43 12.78
N GLY A 198 -10.68 7.40 12.75
CA GLY A 198 -11.85 7.52 13.64
C GLY A 198 -12.95 6.46 13.41
N GLN A 199 -12.92 5.71 12.29
CA GLN A 199 -13.85 4.60 12.05
C GLN A 199 -13.56 3.36 12.91
N PHE A 200 -12.47 3.36 13.66
CA PHE A 200 -12.00 2.20 14.43
C PHE A 200 -12.06 2.48 15.93
N LYS A 201 -12.72 1.61 16.68
CA LYS A 201 -12.68 1.61 18.15
C LYS A 201 -11.30 1.09 18.62
N GLY A 202 -10.69 1.76 19.57
CA GLY A 202 -9.35 1.45 20.10
C GLY A 202 -8.23 1.87 19.13
N LYS A 203 -7.13 1.09 19.08
CA LYS A 203 -5.96 1.43 18.25
C LYS A 203 -6.30 1.32 16.76
N PRO A 204 -6.28 2.43 16.00
CA PRO A 204 -6.60 2.41 14.58
C PRO A 204 -5.50 1.68 13.79
N PRO A 205 -5.83 1.15 12.60
CA PRO A 205 -4.83 0.61 11.67
C PRO A 205 -3.91 1.72 11.19
N LYS A 206 -2.75 1.32 10.66
CA LYS A 206 -1.87 2.24 9.93
C LYS A 206 -2.56 2.71 8.65
N VAL A 207 -2.46 4.01 8.37
CA VAL A 207 -3.05 4.60 7.16
C VAL A 207 -1.96 5.11 6.24
N LEU A 208 -1.97 4.63 5.00
CA LEU A 208 -1.07 5.01 3.92
C LEU A 208 -1.81 5.93 2.94
N TYR A 209 -1.09 6.85 2.32
CA TYR A 209 -1.60 7.59 1.16
C TYR A 209 -1.15 6.90 -0.13
N GLY A 210 -2.11 6.57 -1.00
CA GLY A 210 -1.89 5.84 -2.25
C GLY A 210 -2.31 6.60 -3.53
N GLY A 211 -2.48 7.90 -3.46
CA GLY A 211 -2.64 8.74 -4.65
C GLY A 211 -1.31 8.95 -5.38
N SER A 212 -1.16 10.08 -6.05
CA SER A 212 0.11 10.40 -6.72
C SER A 212 1.20 10.75 -5.72
N VAL A 213 2.20 9.86 -5.59
CA VAL A 213 3.39 10.07 -4.74
C VAL A 213 4.65 10.03 -5.59
N ASN A 214 5.46 11.09 -5.51
CA ASN A 214 6.71 11.22 -6.26
C ASN A 214 7.71 12.15 -5.54
N PRO A 215 8.99 12.23 -5.98
CA PRO A 215 10.00 13.07 -5.32
C PRO A 215 9.73 14.58 -5.31
N LYS A 216 8.78 15.07 -6.14
CA LYS A 216 8.43 16.50 -6.20
C LYS A 216 7.41 16.90 -5.13
N ASN A 217 6.46 16.00 -4.79
CA ASN A 217 5.36 16.31 -3.87
C ASN A 217 5.50 15.69 -2.47
N ILE A 218 6.52 14.86 -2.24
CA ILE A 218 6.71 14.18 -0.95
C ILE A 218 6.95 15.17 0.21
N ASN A 219 7.58 16.31 -0.05
CA ASN A 219 7.83 17.35 0.97
C ASN A 219 6.53 17.96 1.53
N ASP A 220 5.46 17.97 0.75
CA ASP A 220 4.15 18.40 1.23
C ASP A 220 3.41 17.27 1.92
N LEU A 221 3.43 16.08 1.33
CA LEU A 221 2.76 14.91 1.89
C LEU A 221 3.30 14.47 3.25
N LYS A 222 4.61 14.62 3.51
CA LYS A 222 5.22 14.27 4.80
C LYS A 222 4.75 15.14 5.96
N LYS A 223 4.20 16.34 5.68
CA LYS A 223 3.66 17.27 6.70
C LYS A 223 2.37 16.76 7.34
N ILE A 224 1.73 15.72 6.79
CA ILE A 224 0.48 15.17 7.30
C ILE A 224 0.73 14.36 8.56
N ASN A 225 0.32 14.89 9.72
CA ASN A 225 0.66 14.36 11.03
C ASN A 225 0.20 12.92 11.30
N ASN A 226 -0.97 12.53 10.78
CA ASN A 226 -1.59 11.22 11.07
C ASN A 226 -1.36 10.17 9.98
N LEU A 227 -0.50 10.45 9.00
CA LEU A 227 -0.15 9.52 7.95
C LEU A 227 0.94 8.54 8.43
N ASP A 228 0.82 7.25 8.10
CA ASP A 228 1.77 6.22 8.51
C ASP A 228 2.65 5.72 7.35
N GLY A 229 2.50 6.27 6.14
CA GLY A 229 3.32 5.89 4.99
C GLY A 229 2.65 6.13 3.64
N PHE A 230 3.23 5.53 2.63
CA PHE A 230 2.86 5.75 1.24
C PHE A 230 2.73 4.44 0.46
N LEU A 231 1.72 4.34 -0.40
CA LEU A 231 1.61 3.32 -1.44
C LEU A 231 2.00 3.98 -2.77
N VAL A 232 3.18 3.62 -3.27
CA VAL A 232 3.85 4.30 -4.39
C VAL A 232 3.72 3.45 -5.65
N GLY A 233 3.09 3.99 -6.70
CA GLY A 233 2.97 3.34 -8.01
C GLY A 233 4.20 3.56 -8.89
N ALA A 234 4.05 4.22 -10.03
CA ALA A 234 5.06 4.37 -11.09
C ALA A 234 6.44 4.89 -10.62
N ALA A 235 6.49 5.76 -9.61
CA ALA A 235 7.76 6.24 -9.06
C ALA A 235 8.61 5.11 -8.43
N SER A 236 7.98 4.01 -8.01
CA SER A 236 8.67 2.86 -7.41
C SER A 236 9.37 1.94 -8.42
N HIS A 237 9.10 2.09 -9.72
CA HIS A 237 9.82 1.37 -10.78
C HIS A 237 11.28 1.84 -10.91
N SER A 238 11.56 3.08 -10.50
CA SER A 238 12.91 3.64 -10.46
C SER A 238 13.46 3.58 -9.03
N ALA A 239 14.52 2.81 -8.82
CA ALA A 239 15.20 2.75 -7.53
C ALA A 239 15.60 4.14 -7.02
N LYS A 240 16.11 5.02 -7.91
CA LYS A 240 16.47 6.41 -7.56
C LYS A 240 15.26 7.18 -7.03
N LYS A 241 14.15 7.21 -7.80
CA LYS A 241 12.95 7.96 -7.38
C LYS A 241 12.36 7.42 -6.08
N PHE A 242 12.34 6.10 -5.90
CA PHE A 242 11.82 5.48 -4.69
C PHE A 242 12.68 5.81 -3.47
N ILE A 243 14.01 5.71 -3.60
CA ILE A 243 14.96 6.11 -2.54
C ILE A 243 14.82 7.61 -2.22
N ASP A 244 14.70 8.47 -3.26
CA ASP A 244 14.52 9.92 -3.08
C ASP A 244 13.23 10.24 -2.29
N ILE A 245 12.12 9.50 -2.54
CA ILE A 245 10.89 9.64 -1.74
C ILE A 245 11.17 9.32 -0.27
N VAL A 246 11.85 8.21 0.01
CA VAL A 246 12.17 7.79 1.39
C VAL A 246 13.07 8.83 2.07
N LYS A 247 14.18 9.21 1.44
CA LYS A 247 15.13 10.20 1.99
C LYS A 247 14.46 11.52 2.31
N LYS A 248 13.73 12.09 1.34
CA LYS A 248 13.03 13.38 1.51
C LYS A 248 11.91 13.33 2.55
N THR A 249 11.39 12.15 2.90
CA THR A 249 10.43 12.02 3.99
C THR A 249 11.09 12.31 5.33
N TYR A 250 12.36 12.00 5.49
CA TYR A 250 13.10 12.14 6.75
C TYR A 250 14.08 13.33 6.81
N SER A 251 14.31 14.00 5.67
CA SER A 251 15.14 15.24 5.60
C SER A 251 14.44 16.48 6.10
#